data_c0079d23e27cd19798175724026c4306
#
_entry.id   c0079d23e27cd19798175724026c4306
#
_cell.length_a   1.000
_cell.length_b   1.000
_cell.length_c   1.000
_cell.angle_alpha   90.00
_cell.angle_beta   90.00
_cell.angle_gamma   90.00
#
_symmetry.space_group_name_H-M   'P 1'
#
loop_
_entity.id
_entity.type
_entity.pdbx_description
1 polymer ?
#
loop_
_entity_poly.entity_id
_entity_poly.type
_entity_poly.pdbx_seq_one_letter_code
_entity_poly.pdbx_strand_id
1 'polypeptide(L)'
;MLTITIKQGKEKRLLAGDILIYATAIERVDGRPQEKNKPGATAIVQTSSRQFLARAAYNAKSEVVARVWSYKEDEPIDHAMIKRRVRAAIAKRAAAVRAAAPTDIVPVIRGDQDGLPGLLVDSWGGTAGYLICQFQAAGVDAWKVPIVQALLADTGCPNVYERCDELIRKSEGLPVFYRALAGEEPPDRVLVTEKGQRFHMDLCTGFKYPKMRD
;
A
#
# COMPACT_ATOMS: atom_id res chain seq x y z
N MET A 1 10.66 -16.21 13.54
CA MET A 1 9.39 -15.48 13.35
C MET A 1 9.36 -14.31 14.34
N LEU A 2 9.04 -13.10 13.86
CA LEU A 2 8.94 -11.91 14.70
C LEU A 2 7.71 -11.95 15.59
N THR A 3 7.87 -11.53 16.85
CA THR A 3 6.77 -11.38 17.81
C THR A 3 6.85 -10.00 18.44
N ILE A 4 5.76 -9.25 18.40
CA ILE A 4 5.60 -7.94 19.03
C ILE A 4 4.72 -8.12 20.25
N THR A 5 5.23 -7.81 21.43
CA THR A 5 4.46 -7.82 22.68
C THR A 5 4.00 -6.40 22.99
N ILE A 6 2.69 -6.23 23.16
CA ILE A 6 2.05 -4.94 23.49
C ILE A 6 2.04 -4.75 25.01
N LYS A 7 2.35 -3.54 25.45
CA LYS A 7 2.27 -3.15 26.86
C LYS A 7 0.85 -3.33 27.40
N GLN A 8 0.75 -3.80 28.63
CA GLN A 8 -0.54 -3.96 29.31
C GLN A 8 -1.36 -2.66 29.28
N GLY A 9 -2.63 -2.75 28.86
CA GLY A 9 -3.56 -1.63 28.71
C GLY A 9 -3.45 -0.87 27.39
N LYS A 10 -2.39 -1.08 26.57
CA LYS A 10 -2.24 -0.47 25.25
C LYS A 10 -2.88 -1.28 24.12
N GLU A 11 -3.28 -2.53 24.40
CA GLU A 11 -3.98 -3.41 23.45
C GLU A 11 -5.40 -2.94 23.12
N LYS A 12 -5.99 -2.05 23.91
CA LYS A 12 -7.38 -1.57 23.72
C LYS A 12 -7.63 -0.97 22.34
N ARG A 13 -6.65 -0.25 21.78
CA ARG A 13 -6.77 0.33 20.44
C ARG A 13 -6.85 -0.74 19.36
N LEU A 14 -6.01 -1.78 19.46
CA LEU A 14 -6.03 -2.92 18.54
C LEU A 14 -7.34 -3.70 18.64
N LEU A 15 -7.81 -3.95 19.87
CA LEU A 15 -9.11 -4.59 20.11
C LEU A 15 -10.29 -3.77 19.57
N ALA A 16 -10.14 -2.45 19.47
CA ALA A 16 -11.11 -1.55 18.84
C ALA A 16 -10.98 -1.47 17.29
N GLY A 17 -10.02 -2.20 16.69
CA GLY A 17 -9.83 -2.25 15.24
C GLY A 17 -8.81 -1.25 14.68
N ASP A 18 -8.01 -0.59 15.53
CA ASP A 18 -6.92 0.28 15.06
C ASP A 18 -5.79 -0.55 14.45
N ILE A 19 -5.42 -0.23 13.23
CA ILE A 19 -4.39 -0.98 12.48
C ILE A 19 -2.97 -0.46 12.71
N LEU A 20 -2.79 0.67 13.41
CA LEU A 20 -1.50 1.31 13.61
C LEU A 20 -0.92 1.01 14.98
N ILE A 21 0.32 0.52 15.01
CA ILE A 21 1.06 0.21 16.24
C ILE A 21 2.27 1.11 16.32
N TYR A 22 2.25 2.02 17.30
CA TYR A 22 3.34 2.96 17.57
C TYR A 22 4.34 2.37 18.58
N ALA A 23 5.58 2.82 18.52
CA ALA A 23 6.65 2.38 19.43
C ALA A 23 6.26 2.49 20.92
N THR A 24 5.49 3.51 21.28
CA THR A 24 5.03 3.75 22.67
C THR A 24 4.12 2.65 23.21
N ALA A 25 3.46 1.90 22.34
CA ALA A 25 2.58 0.78 22.72
C ALA A 25 3.33 -0.55 22.86
N ILE A 26 4.57 -0.64 22.37
CA ILE A 26 5.34 -1.87 22.32
C ILE A 26 6.16 -2.04 23.60
N GLU A 27 6.05 -3.22 24.23
CA GLU A 27 6.89 -3.64 25.36
C GLU A 27 8.23 -4.17 24.87
N ARG A 28 8.18 -5.10 23.90
CA ARG A 28 9.36 -5.69 23.28
C ARG A 28 9.06 -6.28 21.90
N VAL A 29 10.12 -6.47 21.14
CA VAL A 29 10.10 -7.20 19.86
C VAL A 29 11.10 -8.33 19.93
N ASP A 30 10.61 -9.56 19.80
CA ASP A 30 11.42 -10.78 19.83
C ASP A 30 11.55 -11.33 18.40
N GLY A 31 12.72 -11.89 18.08
CA GLY A 31 13.03 -12.47 16.78
C GLY A 31 14.51 -12.36 16.44
N ARG A 32 14.92 -12.96 15.32
CA ARG A 32 16.31 -12.91 14.88
C ARG A 32 16.67 -11.48 14.36
N PRO A 33 17.92 -11.05 14.50
CA PRO A 33 18.35 -9.75 14.02
C PRO A 33 18.00 -9.48 12.54
N GLN A 34 18.14 -10.49 11.68
CA GLN A 34 17.83 -10.37 10.26
C GLN A 34 16.34 -10.08 10.01
N GLU A 35 15.44 -10.67 10.81
CA GLU A 35 14.01 -10.44 10.72
C GLU A 35 13.65 -9.03 11.22
N LYS A 36 14.27 -8.60 12.33
CA LYS A 36 14.06 -7.25 12.92
C LYS A 36 14.55 -6.13 12.00
N ASN A 37 15.58 -6.38 11.22
CA ASN A 37 16.18 -5.39 10.31
C ASN A 37 15.52 -5.39 8.92
N LYS A 38 14.60 -6.32 8.64
CA LYS A 38 13.90 -6.40 7.35
C LYS A 38 12.62 -5.55 7.40
N PRO A 39 12.56 -4.40 6.70
CA PRO A 39 11.34 -3.62 6.63
C PRO A 39 10.18 -4.44 6.04
N GLY A 40 9.02 -4.37 6.67
CA GLY A 40 7.83 -5.10 6.23
C GLY A 40 7.80 -6.59 6.61
N ALA A 41 8.74 -7.08 7.44
CA ALA A 41 8.70 -8.44 7.94
C ALA A 41 7.39 -8.71 8.70
N THR A 42 6.79 -9.87 8.44
CA THR A 42 5.56 -10.28 9.14
C THR A 42 5.85 -10.65 10.59
N ALA A 43 5.06 -10.10 11.50
CA ALA A 43 5.14 -10.34 12.93
C ALA A 43 3.80 -10.81 13.50
N ILE A 44 3.84 -11.63 14.54
CA ILE A 44 2.71 -11.89 15.43
C ILE A 44 2.67 -10.79 16.48
N VAL A 45 1.52 -10.21 16.70
CA VAL A 45 1.26 -9.24 17.77
C VAL A 45 0.48 -9.93 18.88
N GLN A 46 0.96 -9.79 20.11
CA GLN A 46 0.38 -10.44 21.29
C GLN A 46 0.38 -9.51 22.50
N THR A 47 -0.43 -9.86 23.49
CA THR A 47 -0.41 -9.22 24.82
C THR A 47 0.82 -9.69 25.63
N SER A 48 1.08 -9.04 26.78
CA SER A 48 2.08 -9.50 27.75
C SER A 48 1.77 -10.89 28.33
N SER A 49 0.50 -11.30 28.34
CA SER A 49 0.06 -12.66 28.69
C SER A 49 0.11 -13.67 27.54
N ARG A 50 0.71 -13.28 26.38
CA ARG A 50 0.86 -14.11 25.17
C ARG A 50 -0.44 -14.45 24.45
N GLN A 51 -1.51 -13.69 24.67
CA GLN A 51 -2.72 -13.84 23.88
C GLN A 51 -2.51 -13.18 22.51
N PHE A 52 -2.92 -13.84 21.43
CA PHE A 52 -2.87 -13.34 20.08
C PHE A 52 -3.74 -12.09 19.95
N LEU A 53 -3.24 -11.07 19.26
CA LEU A 53 -3.96 -9.85 18.91
C LEU A 53 -4.11 -9.67 17.40
N ALA A 54 -3.00 -9.81 16.65
CA ALA A 54 -2.99 -9.56 15.22
C ALA A 54 -1.75 -10.17 14.53
N ARG A 55 -1.79 -10.19 13.21
CA ARG A 55 -0.60 -10.30 12.34
C ARG A 55 -0.34 -8.95 11.71
N ALA A 56 0.91 -8.51 11.70
CA ALA A 56 1.28 -7.17 11.24
C ALA A 56 2.56 -7.17 10.42
N ALA A 57 2.75 -6.13 9.61
CA ALA A 57 4.03 -5.81 8.98
C ALA A 57 4.85 -4.93 9.93
N TYR A 58 6.06 -5.35 10.25
CA TYR A 58 6.96 -4.65 11.15
C TYR A 58 7.95 -3.78 10.40
N ASN A 59 8.21 -2.58 10.93
CA ASN A 59 9.25 -1.68 10.42
C ASN A 59 9.88 -0.89 11.57
N ALA A 60 11.09 -1.27 11.96
CA ALA A 60 11.83 -0.62 13.06
C ALA A 60 12.20 0.85 12.77
N LYS A 61 12.16 1.29 11.51
CA LYS A 61 12.58 2.64 11.09
C LYS A 61 11.45 3.65 11.07
N SER A 62 10.20 3.20 11.17
CA SER A 62 9.00 4.06 11.13
C SER A 62 8.52 4.38 12.54
N GLU A 63 7.91 5.56 12.71
CA GLU A 63 7.17 5.88 13.95
C GLU A 63 5.97 4.94 14.13
N VAL A 64 5.31 4.56 13.04
CA VAL A 64 4.34 3.47 13.01
C VAL A 64 5.10 2.16 12.83
N VAL A 65 5.54 1.60 13.95
CA VAL A 65 6.44 0.44 13.99
C VAL A 65 5.82 -0.81 13.39
N ALA A 66 4.49 -0.95 13.43
CA ALA A 66 3.82 -2.02 12.75
C ALA A 66 2.43 -1.60 12.25
N ARG A 67 2.00 -2.22 11.13
CA ARG A 67 0.65 -2.05 10.56
C ARG A 67 -0.02 -3.41 10.46
N VAL A 68 -1.23 -3.50 11.01
CA VAL A 68 -1.98 -4.76 11.07
C VAL A 68 -2.39 -5.21 9.67
N TRP A 69 -2.08 -6.45 9.35
CA TRP A 69 -2.60 -7.16 8.18
C TRP A 69 -3.92 -7.88 8.49
N SER A 70 -3.96 -8.60 9.61
CA SER A 70 -5.12 -9.42 9.96
C SER A 70 -5.26 -9.56 11.47
N TYR A 71 -6.51 -9.59 11.94
CA TYR A 71 -6.87 -9.93 13.31
C TYR A 71 -7.19 -11.41 13.49
N LYS A 72 -7.10 -12.20 12.43
CA LYS A 72 -7.35 -13.65 12.46
C LYS A 72 -6.05 -14.41 12.67
N GLU A 73 -6.03 -15.26 13.68
CA GLU A 73 -4.85 -16.06 14.00
C GLU A 73 -4.55 -17.11 12.94
N ASP A 74 -5.58 -17.65 12.31
CA ASP A 74 -5.52 -18.67 11.26
C ASP A 74 -5.31 -18.11 9.85
N GLU A 75 -5.28 -16.78 9.64
CA GLU A 75 -5.02 -16.17 8.34
C GLU A 75 -3.53 -15.91 8.12
N PRO A 76 -2.82 -16.72 7.34
CA PRO A 76 -1.41 -16.48 7.04
C PRO A 76 -1.26 -15.24 6.14
N ILE A 77 -0.19 -14.49 6.35
CA ILE A 77 0.20 -13.40 5.44
C ILE A 77 1.11 -13.99 4.38
N ASP A 78 0.54 -14.28 3.24
CA ASP A 78 1.20 -14.94 2.11
C ASP A 78 0.76 -14.37 0.75
N HIS A 79 1.33 -14.91 -0.33
CA HIS A 79 1.01 -14.51 -1.70
C HIS A 79 -0.49 -14.65 -2.02
N ALA A 80 -1.13 -15.71 -1.53
CA ALA A 80 -2.54 -15.97 -1.80
C ALA A 80 -3.43 -14.92 -1.13
N MET A 81 -3.14 -14.56 0.12
CA MET A 81 -3.86 -13.52 0.85
C MET A 81 -3.70 -12.16 0.17
N ILE A 82 -2.48 -11.78 -0.19
CA ILE A 82 -2.20 -10.50 -0.88
C ILE A 82 -2.94 -10.44 -2.21
N LYS A 83 -2.82 -11.44 -3.06
CA LYS A 83 -3.51 -11.50 -4.35
C LYS A 83 -5.04 -11.44 -4.21
N ARG A 84 -5.60 -12.15 -3.23
CA ARG A 84 -7.04 -12.13 -2.94
C ARG A 84 -7.53 -10.72 -2.58
N ARG A 85 -6.78 -9.98 -1.76
CA ARG A 85 -7.14 -8.60 -1.36
C ARG A 85 -7.01 -7.61 -2.51
N VAL A 86 -5.96 -7.72 -3.31
CA VAL A 86 -5.81 -6.90 -4.52
C VAL A 86 -6.96 -7.14 -5.48
N ARG A 87 -7.30 -8.41 -5.77
CA ARG A 87 -8.45 -8.78 -6.61
C ARG A 87 -9.76 -8.23 -6.08
N ALA A 88 -10.01 -8.33 -4.78
CA ALA A 88 -11.22 -7.80 -4.16
C ALA A 88 -11.32 -6.27 -4.30
N ALA A 89 -10.21 -5.54 -4.14
CA ALA A 89 -10.16 -4.09 -4.31
C ALA A 89 -10.45 -3.68 -5.77
N ILE A 90 -9.86 -4.38 -6.74
CA ILE A 90 -10.10 -4.18 -8.17
C ILE A 90 -11.59 -4.42 -8.50
N ALA A 91 -12.15 -5.52 -8.02
CA ALA A 91 -13.55 -5.88 -8.28
C ALA A 91 -14.53 -4.81 -7.76
N LYS A 92 -14.28 -4.23 -6.59
CA LYS A 92 -15.09 -3.13 -6.03
C LYS A 92 -15.20 -1.93 -6.97
N ARG A 93 -14.18 -1.65 -7.77
CA ARG A 93 -14.06 -0.42 -8.58
C ARG A 93 -14.07 -0.69 -10.08
N ALA A 94 -14.21 -1.95 -10.48
CA ALA A 94 -14.17 -2.35 -11.89
C ALA A 94 -15.20 -1.62 -12.76
N ALA A 95 -16.41 -1.37 -12.23
CA ALA A 95 -17.44 -0.63 -12.96
C ALA A 95 -17.01 0.83 -13.20
N ALA A 96 -16.44 1.49 -12.19
CA ALA A 96 -15.97 2.87 -12.31
C ALA A 96 -14.80 2.99 -13.31
N VAL A 97 -13.85 2.05 -13.27
CA VAL A 97 -12.72 2.01 -14.22
C VAL A 97 -13.21 1.80 -15.65
N ARG A 98 -14.20 0.90 -15.87
CA ARG A 98 -14.77 0.67 -17.21
C ARG A 98 -15.56 1.85 -17.74
N ALA A 99 -16.23 2.60 -16.88
CA ALA A 99 -17.02 3.78 -17.26
C ALA A 99 -16.18 5.06 -17.40
N ALA A 100 -14.92 5.02 -17.03
CA ALA A 100 -14.03 6.18 -17.04
C ALA A 100 -13.74 6.66 -18.46
N ALA A 101 -13.74 7.98 -18.64
CA ALA A 101 -13.23 8.59 -19.87
C ALA A 101 -11.69 8.41 -19.96
N PRO A 102 -11.11 8.51 -21.16
CA PRO A 102 -9.66 8.29 -21.36
C PRO A 102 -8.75 9.21 -20.54
N THR A 103 -9.25 10.35 -20.08
CA THR A 103 -8.50 11.31 -19.26
C THR A 103 -8.76 11.18 -17.76
N ASP A 104 -9.72 10.35 -17.36
CA ASP A 104 -10.09 10.23 -15.94
C ASP A 104 -9.03 9.51 -15.13
N ILE A 105 -8.77 10.03 -13.93
CA ILE A 105 -8.08 9.27 -12.89
C ILE A 105 -9.14 8.63 -11.99
N VAL A 106 -9.08 7.31 -11.88
CA VAL A 106 -10.00 6.51 -11.09
C VAL A 106 -9.23 5.73 -10.02
N PRO A 107 -9.61 5.85 -8.74
CA PRO A 107 -9.02 5.02 -7.68
C PRO A 107 -9.30 3.53 -7.92
N VAL A 108 -8.27 2.70 -7.77
CA VAL A 108 -8.36 1.24 -7.85
C VAL A 108 -8.13 0.59 -6.48
N ILE A 109 -7.12 1.04 -5.73
CA ILE A 109 -6.83 0.58 -4.37
C ILE A 109 -6.68 1.78 -3.44
N ARG A 110 -7.28 1.70 -2.27
CA ARG A 110 -7.26 2.72 -1.21
C ARG A 110 -6.86 2.10 0.13
N GLY A 111 -5.61 1.64 0.20
CA GLY A 111 -4.89 1.27 1.41
C GLY A 111 -5.72 0.52 2.45
N ASP A 112 -5.93 1.17 3.56
CA ASP A 112 -6.59 0.61 4.74
C ASP A 112 -8.02 0.12 4.47
N GLN A 113 -8.77 0.84 3.60
CA GLN A 113 -10.13 0.46 3.21
C GLN A 113 -10.22 -0.86 2.46
N ASP A 114 -9.11 -1.27 1.83
CA ASP A 114 -9.01 -2.49 1.04
C ASP A 114 -8.16 -3.58 1.73
N GLY A 115 -7.76 -3.34 2.99
CA GLY A 115 -6.93 -4.26 3.75
C GLY A 115 -5.50 -4.40 3.20
N LEU A 116 -5.01 -3.35 2.54
CA LEU A 116 -3.66 -3.26 1.97
C LEU A 116 -2.96 -1.98 2.48
N PRO A 117 -2.66 -1.90 3.80
CA PRO A 117 -2.22 -0.67 4.45
C PRO A 117 -1.02 -0.02 3.77
N GLY A 118 -1.19 1.24 3.32
CA GLY A 118 -0.15 2.00 2.66
C GLY A 118 -0.02 1.78 1.15
N LEU A 119 -0.92 1.01 0.51
CA LEU A 119 -0.95 0.88 -0.95
C LEU A 119 -2.00 1.80 -1.57
N LEU A 120 -1.58 2.67 -2.48
CA LEU A 120 -2.48 3.44 -3.33
C LEU A 120 -2.26 3.03 -4.79
N VAL A 121 -3.34 2.82 -5.52
CA VAL A 121 -3.31 2.56 -6.96
C VAL A 121 -4.41 3.36 -7.63
N ASP A 122 -4.02 4.13 -8.62
CA ASP A 122 -4.92 4.87 -9.51
C ASP A 122 -4.81 4.34 -10.93
N SER A 123 -5.94 4.29 -11.65
CA SER A 123 -5.99 4.01 -13.08
C SER A 123 -6.16 5.32 -13.85
N TRP A 124 -5.38 5.51 -14.92
CA TRP A 124 -5.55 6.55 -15.91
C TRP A 124 -5.56 5.94 -17.31
N GLY A 125 -6.52 6.36 -18.15
CA GLY A 125 -6.64 5.84 -19.51
C GLY A 125 -7.25 4.43 -19.61
N GLY A 126 -7.87 3.93 -18.55
CA GLY A 126 -8.50 2.62 -18.50
C GLY A 126 -7.52 1.46 -18.70
N THR A 127 -7.97 0.37 -19.34
CA THR A 127 -7.16 -0.85 -19.53
C THR A 127 -6.01 -0.65 -20.55
N ALA A 128 -6.11 0.31 -21.45
CA ALA A 128 -5.05 0.66 -22.38
C ALA A 128 -4.07 1.73 -21.85
N GLY A 129 -4.34 2.24 -20.66
CA GLY A 129 -3.55 3.29 -20.02
C GLY A 129 -2.52 2.76 -19.03
N TYR A 130 -2.55 3.31 -17.82
CA TYR A 130 -1.54 3.07 -16.78
C TYR A 130 -2.18 2.86 -15.41
N LEU A 131 -1.60 1.96 -14.64
CA LEU A 131 -1.82 1.86 -13.19
C LEU A 131 -0.67 2.56 -12.48
N ILE A 132 -0.97 3.60 -11.72
CA ILE A 132 0.00 4.37 -10.95
C ILE A 132 -0.05 3.91 -9.50
N CYS A 133 1.04 3.28 -9.05
CA CYS A 133 1.15 2.68 -7.73
C CYS A 133 2.01 3.53 -6.80
N GLN A 134 1.58 3.64 -5.55
CA GLN A 134 2.38 4.20 -4.46
C GLN A 134 2.44 3.19 -3.31
N PHE A 135 3.64 2.71 -3.01
CA PHE A 135 3.93 1.80 -1.89
C PHE A 135 4.43 2.63 -0.72
N GLN A 136 3.53 3.13 0.11
CA GLN A 136 3.82 4.10 1.16
C GLN A 136 4.25 3.49 2.49
N ALA A 137 4.11 2.17 2.66
CA ALA A 137 4.48 1.47 3.88
C ALA A 137 5.33 0.24 3.58
N ALA A 138 6.20 -0.12 4.52
CA ALA A 138 7.12 -1.25 4.37
C ALA A 138 6.41 -2.59 4.13
N GLY A 139 5.21 -2.79 4.68
CA GLY A 139 4.44 -4.00 4.47
C GLY A 139 4.09 -4.24 3.00
N VAL A 140 3.44 -3.29 2.34
CA VAL A 140 3.08 -3.40 0.92
C VAL A 140 4.31 -3.34 0.02
N ASP A 141 5.36 -2.63 0.42
CA ASP A 141 6.64 -2.62 -0.31
C ASP A 141 7.29 -4.01 -0.33
N ALA A 142 7.26 -4.74 0.78
CA ALA A 142 7.76 -6.12 0.87
C ALA A 142 6.95 -7.11 0.00
N TRP A 143 5.67 -6.84 -0.25
CA TRP A 143 4.78 -7.64 -1.08
C TRP A 143 4.57 -7.10 -2.50
N LYS A 144 5.44 -6.22 -2.96
CA LYS A 144 5.33 -5.55 -4.26
C LYS A 144 5.14 -6.52 -5.43
N VAL A 145 5.92 -7.59 -5.50
CA VAL A 145 5.86 -8.55 -6.61
C VAL A 145 4.48 -9.20 -6.76
N PRO A 146 3.90 -9.86 -5.74
CA PRO A 146 2.56 -10.44 -5.88
C PRO A 146 1.47 -9.39 -6.08
N ILE A 147 1.63 -8.16 -5.58
CA ILE A 147 0.70 -7.06 -5.84
C ILE A 147 0.71 -6.71 -7.32
N VAL A 148 1.86 -6.48 -7.93
CA VAL A 148 1.99 -6.15 -9.36
C VAL A 148 1.46 -7.29 -10.24
N GLN A 149 1.78 -8.54 -9.90
CA GLN A 149 1.26 -9.69 -10.63
C GLN A 149 -0.28 -9.75 -10.62
N ALA A 150 -0.90 -9.48 -9.46
CA ALA A 150 -2.36 -9.45 -9.35
C ALA A 150 -2.97 -8.25 -10.10
N LEU A 151 -2.34 -7.07 -10.06
CA LEU A 151 -2.77 -5.91 -10.83
C LEU A 151 -2.80 -6.22 -12.34
N LEU A 152 -1.73 -6.78 -12.89
CA LEU A 152 -1.64 -7.15 -14.29
C LEU A 152 -2.71 -8.18 -14.67
N ALA A 153 -2.86 -9.24 -13.87
CA ALA A 153 -3.79 -10.34 -14.16
C ALA A 153 -5.27 -9.91 -14.07
N ASP A 154 -5.61 -9.12 -13.06
CA ASP A 154 -7.02 -8.85 -12.73
C ASP A 154 -7.57 -7.55 -13.36
N THR A 155 -6.70 -6.63 -13.81
CA THR A 155 -7.12 -5.42 -14.54
C THR A 155 -6.99 -5.55 -16.05
N GLY A 156 -6.06 -6.37 -16.53
CA GLY A 156 -5.68 -6.46 -17.93
C GLY A 156 -4.86 -5.27 -18.45
N CYS A 157 -4.54 -4.29 -17.59
CA CYS A 157 -3.68 -3.17 -17.95
C CYS A 157 -2.21 -3.62 -17.93
N PRO A 158 -1.45 -3.50 -19.05
CA PRO A 158 -0.08 -3.97 -19.10
C PRO A 158 0.94 -3.04 -18.43
N ASN A 159 0.56 -1.78 -18.18
CA ASN A 159 1.48 -0.75 -17.73
C ASN A 159 1.26 -0.45 -16.24
N VAL A 160 2.24 -0.77 -15.42
CA VAL A 160 2.24 -0.49 -13.97
C VAL A 160 3.46 0.36 -13.65
N TYR A 161 3.23 1.56 -13.16
CA TYR A 161 4.28 2.52 -12.81
C TYR A 161 4.30 2.79 -11.31
N GLU A 162 5.48 2.77 -10.71
CA GLU A 162 5.70 3.16 -9.32
C GLU A 162 6.14 4.62 -9.25
N ARG A 163 5.34 5.44 -8.59
CA ARG A 163 5.78 6.75 -8.09
C ARG A 163 5.73 6.75 -6.57
N CYS A 164 6.33 7.73 -5.94
CA CYS A 164 6.31 7.80 -4.50
C CYS A 164 6.10 9.23 -3.97
N ASP A 165 5.59 9.31 -2.77
CA ASP A 165 5.73 10.48 -1.91
C ASP A 165 7.06 10.33 -1.17
N GLU A 166 8.03 11.17 -1.49
CA GLU A 166 9.39 11.08 -0.95
C GLU A 166 9.41 11.26 0.57
N LEU A 167 8.59 12.16 1.11
CA LEU A 167 8.55 12.41 2.54
C LEU A 167 8.04 11.18 3.29
N ILE A 168 6.97 10.56 2.78
CA ILE A 168 6.42 9.33 3.35
C ILE A 168 7.45 8.20 3.26
N ARG A 169 8.06 7.99 2.09
CA ARG A 169 9.07 6.92 1.91
C ARG A 169 10.28 7.11 2.83
N LYS A 170 10.77 8.33 2.97
CA LYS A 170 11.87 8.67 3.88
C LYS A 170 11.50 8.43 5.34
N SER A 171 10.29 8.79 5.76
CA SER A 171 9.80 8.53 7.13
C SER A 171 9.66 7.04 7.45
N GLU A 172 9.40 6.22 6.44
CA GLU A 172 9.38 4.74 6.56
C GLU A 172 10.78 4.12 6.42
N GLY A 173 11.82 4.91 6.17
CA GLY A 173 13.18 4.43 5.92
C GLY A 173 13.30 3.58 4.66
N LEU A 174 12.44 3.83 3.68
CA LEU A 174 12.37 3.12 2.40
C LEU A 174 13.06 3.95 1.29
N PRO A 175 13.67 3.29 0.30
CA PRO A 175 14.24 3.98 -0.84
C PRO A 175 13.17 4.64 -1.72
N VAL A 176 13.54 5.75 -2.36
CA VAL A 176 12.68 6.49 -3.28
C VAL A 176 12.82 5.92 -4.69
N PHE A 177 11.69 5.58 -5.33
CA PHE A 177 11.66 5.05 -6.69
C PHE A 177 10.61 5.74 -7.55
N TYR A 178 11.00 6.02 -8.80
CA TYR A 178 10.13 6.42 -9.90
C TYR A 178 10.49 5.52 -11.09
N ARG A 179 9.64 4.53 -11.41
CA ARG A 179 9.98 3.53 -12.43
C ARG A 179 8.81 2.73 -12.93
N ALA A 180 8.89 2.23 -14.15
CA ALA A 180 8.00 1.18 -14.61
C ALA A 180 8.28 -0.13 -13.85
N LEU A 181 7.22 -0.74 -13.31
CA LEU A 181 7.24 -2.08 -12.72
C LEU A 181 6.83 -3.13 -13.75
N ALA A 182 6.04 -2.75 -14.74
CA ALA A 182 5.68 -3.56 -15.90
C ALA A 182 5.27 -2.63 -17.04
N GLY A 183 5.51 -3.06 -18.28
CA GLY A 183 5.16 -2.31 -19.49
C GLY A 183 5.97 -1.03 -19.68
N GLU A 184 5.31 0.00 -20.18
CA GLU A 184 5.93 1.27 -20.55
C GLU A 184 5.78 2.33 -19.47
N GLU A 185 6.64 3.34 -19.50
CA GLU A 185 6.52 4.55 -18.67
C GLU A 185 5.41 5.45 -19.20
N PRO A 186 4.66 6.13 -18.31
CA PRO A 186 3.67 7.12 -18.73
C PRO A 186 4.33 8.29 -19.47
N PRO A 187 3.61 8.96 -20.40
CA PRO A 187 4.06 10.21 -20.99
C PRO A 187 4.27 11.31 -19.93
N ASP A 188 5.26 12.17 -20.15
CA ASP A 188 5.65 13.25 -19.22
C ASP A 188 4.52 14.22 -18.88
N ARG A 189 3.61 14.44 -19.84
CA ARG A 189 2.52 15.40 -19.66
C ARG A 189 1.24 14.87 -20.27
N VAL A 190 0.28 14.55 -19.42
CA VAL A 190 -1.03 14.05 -19.84
C VAL A 190 -2.16 14.96 -19.37
N LEU A 191 -3.26 14.95 -20.11
CA LEU A 191 -4.49 15.59 -19.66
C LEU A 191 -5.20 14.66 -18.68
N VAL A 192 -5.52 15.18 -17.51
CA VAL A 192 -6.18 14.46 -16.43
C VAL A 192 -7.51 15.12 -16.09
N THR A 193 -8.51 14.30 -15.84
CA THR A 193 -9.78 14.71 -15.22
C THR A 193 -9.87 14.08 -13.83
N GLU A 194 -9.94 14.92 -12.81
CA GLU A 194 -10.11 14.50 -11.43
C GLU A 194 -11.28 15.30 -10.82
N LYS A 195 -12.31 14.59 -10.34
CA LYS A 195 -13.51 15.23 -9.73
C LYS A 195 -14.13 16.33 -10.61
N GLY A 196 -14.17 16.10 -11.93
CA GLY A 196 -14.71 17.04 -12.89
C GLY A 196 -13.78 18.22 -13.29
N GLN A 197 -12.60 18.31 -12.70
CA GLN A 197 -11.59 19.31 -13.07
C GLN A 197 -10.58 18.74 -14.05
N ARG A 198 -10.25 19.50 -15.10
CA ARG A 198 -9.27 19.13 -16.12
C ARG A 198 -7.98 19.93 -15.93
N PHE A 199 -6.87 19.24 -15.95
CA PHE A 199 -5.54 19.85 -15.85
C PHE A 199 -4.48 18.92 -16.47
N HIS A 200 -3.31 19.46 -16.77
CA HIS A 200 -2.18 18.65 -17.18
C HIS A 200 -1.38 18.17 -15.98
N MET A 201 -0.91 16.95 -16.03
CA MET A 201 -0.16 16.31 -14.96
C MET A 201 0.96 15.43 -15.52
N ASP A 202 2.06 15.39 -14.83
CA ASP A 202 3.07 14.35 -14.95
C ASP A 202 2.67 13.17 -14.06
N LEU A 203 2.31 12.05 -14.67
CA LEU A 203 1.90 10.85 -13.92
C LEU A 203 3.05 10.23 -13.15
N CYS A 204 4.29 10.37 -13.64
CA CYS A 204 5.48 9.80 -13.02
C CYS A 204 5.79 10.45 -11.67
N THR A 205 5.66 11.77 -11.59
CA THR A 205 5.98 12.52 -10.37
C THR A 205 4.76 12.98 -9.59
N GLY A 206 3.60 13.01 -10.24
CA GLY A 206 2.39 13.59 -9.67
C GLY A 206 2.34 15.11 -9.75
N PHE A 207 3.29 15.74 -10.46
CA PHE A 207 3.31 17.20 -10.63
C PHE A 207 2.14 17.69 -11.47
N LYS A 208 1.35 18.62 -10.92
CA LYS A 208 0.25 19.27 -11.62
C LYS A 208 0.77 20.55 -12.27
N TYR A 209 0.72 20.61 -13.60
CA TYR A 209 1.14 21.80 -14.33
C TYR A 209 0.16 22.94 -14.08
N PRO A 210 0.66 24.18 -13.89
CA PRO A 210 -0.19 25.36 -13.82
C PRO A 210 -1.08 25.49 -15.06
N LYS A 211 -2.30 26.00 -14.89
CA LYS A 211 -3.13 26.41 -16.05
C LYS A 211 -2.34 27.45 -16.81
N MET A 212 -2.13 27.24 -18.13
CA MET A 212 -1.66 28.31 -18.98
C MET A 212 -2.71 29.41 -18.93
N ARG A 213 -2.31 30.62 -18.60
CA ARG A 213 -3.15 31.81 -18.79
C ARG A 213 -3.23 32.02 -20.29
N ASP A 214 -4.43 31.95 -20.84
CA ASP A 214 -4.71 32.38 -22.21
C ASP A 214 -4.43 33.86 -22.35
#